data_fc912610ccc7f1fa191390a6ec1ed1a1
#
_entry.id   fc912610ccc7f1fa191390a6ec1ed1a1
#
_cell.length_a   1.000
_cell.length_b   1.000
_cell.length_c   1.000
_cell.angle_alpha   90.00
_cell.angle_beta   90.00
_cell.angle_gamma   90.00
#
_symmetry.space_group_name_H-M   'P 1'
#
loop_
_entity.id
_entity.type
_entity.pdbx_description
1 polymer ?
#
loop_
_entity_poly.entity_id
_entity_poly.type
_entity_poly.pdbx_seq_one_letter_code
_entity_poly.pdbx_strand_id
1 'polypeptide(L)'
;MQDKKETKQCKTRRRAGVLYQLDDKLSIQKNIIYALQHVIYIAISAVAIPIVVAPLLGLNQNEVADVLQRTFFVSGVLSVLQVKFGHGFPIIEAPAGLWTGILTLMAGLAPTLGKSMPSLRTDLEGGLLIAGAVIMVIAAAGLIPYLTKLFTPAVNSVLIFLMVLQFSPSIVKGMLGVMTQDQAVNFKAMAVFFFIVFIILSINLFAKGFLQSISILVGIVCGWVLSSILGIGGLMTFSESRFFSMPELFAWGKPTYSPGIAATCVLAALLLLSMTYTSINSMADMLGQEMTKKKWNRAFLIDGFSTVLAGTFPIIAFMPYISSTGFLAMTGVAARTPFLMAGAAMILMGLIKPVGLFFASIPISVGCGALIVFFSMILGQGMKELQKIKITNRESFVIGIPLIA
;
A
#
# COMPACT_ATOMS: atom_id res chain seq x y z
N MET A 1 -18.65 38.00 -27.87
CA MET A 1 -19.41 36.74 -28.06
C MET A 1 -18.52 35.49 -27.84
N GLN A 2 -17.19 35.59 -27.97
CA GLN A 2 -16.22 34.53 -27.69
C GLN A 2 -16.08 34.21 -26.18
N ASP A 3 -16.08 35.22 -25.34
CA ASP A 3 -15.88 35.11 -23.88
C ASP A 3 -17.01 34.32 -23.15
N LYS A 4 -18.24 34.31 -23.69
CA LYS A 4 -19.36 33.52 -23.17
C LYS A 4 -19.30 32.04 -23.58
N LYS A 5 -18.54 31.68 -24.64
CA LYS A 5 -18.35 30.30 -25.07
C LYS A 5 -17.28 29.58 -24.24
N GLU A 6 -16.18 30.28 -23.87
CA GLU A 6 -15.14 29.72 -23.00
C GLU A 6 -15.63 29.48 -21.59
N THR A 7 -16.44 30.41 -21.02
CA THR A 7 -17.05 30.21 -19.69
C THR A 7 -18.11 29.11 -19.68
N LYS A 8 -18.76 28.81 -20.79
CA LYS A 8 -19.69 27.68 -20.92
C LYS A 8 -18.95 26.34 -21.09
N GLN A 9 -17.82 26.31 -21.79
CA GLN A 9 -17.00 25.10 -21.93
C GLN A 9 -16.30 24.70 -20.61
N CYS A 10 -15.94 25.66 -19.76
CA CYS A 10 -15.38 25.38 -18.43
C CYS A 10 -16.44 24.86 -17.42
N LYS A 11 -17.74 25.19 -17.60
CA LYS A 11 -18.84 24.72 -16.74
C LYS A 11 -19.41 23.34 -17.11
N THR A 12 -19.10 22.79 -18.30
CA THR A 12 -19.74 21.58 -18.82
C THR A 12 -18.99 20.28 -18.52
N ARG A 13 -17.92 20.29 -17.73
CA ARG A 13 -17.16 19.07 -17.35
C ARG A 13 -17.20 18.74 -15.85
N ARG A 14 -18.25 19.09 -15.13
CA ARG A 14 -18.52 18.44 -13.84
C ARG A 14 -19.08 17.03 -14.16
N ARG A 15 -18.20 16.02 -14.22
CA ARG A 15 -18.66 14.63 -14.26
C ARG A 15 -19.45 14.35 -12.97
N ALA A 16 -20.56 13.65 -13.10
CA ALA A 16 -21.41 13.25 -11.97
C ALA A 16 -20.54 12.57 -10.89
N GLY A 17 -20.59 13.11 -9.65
CA GLY A 17 -19.96 12.54 -8.48
C GLY A 17 -18.73 13.28 -7.91
N VAL A 18 -18.09 14.23 -8.63
CA VAL A 18 -16.97 15.01 -8.11
C VAL A 18 -17.42 16.40 -7.68
N LEU A 19 -17.38 16.67 -6.37
CA LEU A 19 -17.76 17.95 -5.77
C LEU A 19 -16.70 19.03 -5.96
N TYR A 20 -15.41 18.66 -5.79
CA TYR A 20 -14.26 19.54 -5.89
C TYR A 20 -13.23 18.96 -6.85
N GLN A 21 -12.85 19.74 -7.85
CA GLN A 21 -11.85 19.38 -8.87
C GLN A 21 -10.42 19.57 -8.34
N LEU A 22 -9.41 19.11 -9.11
CA LEU A 22 -8.00 19.09 -8.70
C LEU A 22 -7.47 20.44 -8.21
N ASP A 23 -7.84 21.53 -8.87
CA ASP A 23 -7.30 22.87 -8.64
C ASP A 23 -8.30 23.80 -7.93
N ASP A 24 -9.41 23.25 -7.43
CA ASP A 24 -10.40 24.02 -6.68
C ASP A 24 -9.82 24.53 -5.36
N LYS A 25 -10.02 25.83 -5.09
CA LYS A 25 -9.62 26.46 -3.84
C LYS A 25 -10.74 26.30 -2.80
N LEU A 26 -10.46 25.53 -1.77
CA LEU A 26 -11.38 25.34 -0.64
C LEU A 26 -11.07 26.32 0.50
N SER A 27 -12.07 26.61 1.34
CA SER A 27 -11.85 27.32 2.59
C SER A 27 -10.91 26.53 3.51
N ILE A 28 -10.21 27.22 4.40
CA ILE A 28 -9.25 26.58 5.31
C ILE A 28 -9.91 25.47 6.15
N GLN A 29 -11.13 25.69 6.63
CA GLN A 29 -11.88 24.69 7.41
C GLN A 29 -12.16 23.43 6.61
N LYS A 30 -12.60 23.55 5.34
CA LYS A 30 -12.82 22.41 4.45
C LYS A 30 -11.52 21.69 4.13
N ASN A 31 -10.44 22.45 3.90
CA ASN A 31 -9.11 21.85 3.68
C ASN A 31 -8.68 20.99 4.87
N ILE A 32 -8.84 21.47 6.11
CA ILE A 32 -8.49 20.73 7.32
C ILE A 32 -9.34 19.47 7.46
N ILE A 33 -10.67 19.57 7.29
CA ILE A 33 -11.56 18.40 7.41
C ILE A 33 -11.21 17.34 6.38
N TYR A 34 -11.02 17.72 5.12
CA TYR A 34 -10.67 16.78 4.07
C TYR A 34 -9.23 16.27 4.18
N ALA A 35 -8.29 17.09 4.67
CA ALA A 35 -6.94 16.63 4.98
C ALA A 35 -6.97 15.55 6.07
N LEU A 36 -7.75 15.73 7.14
CA LEU A 36 -7.91 14.74 8.19
C LEU A 36 -8.48 13.42 7.64
N GLN A 37 -9.47 13.47 6.75
CA GLN A 37 -9.99 12.29 6.07
C GLN A 37 -8.91 11.55 5.28
N HIS A 38 -8.06 12.28 4.54
CA HIS A 38 -6.95 11.69 3.80
C HIS A 38 -5.88 11.13 4.74
N VAL A 39 -5.53 11.83 5.84
CA VAL A 39 -4.58 11.31 6.85
C VAL A 39 -5.03 9.97 7.39
N ILE A 40 -6.30 9.89 7.81
CA ILE A 40 -6.90 8.65 8.32
C ILE A 40 -6.76 7.54 7.27
N TYR A 41 -7.10 7.83 6.01
CA TYR A 41 -7.08 6.83 4.95
C TYR A 41 -5.65 6.41 4.59
N ILE A 42 -4.69 7.33 4.52
CA ILE A 42 -3.26 7.03 4.28
C ILE A 42 -2.69 6.21 5.43
N ALA A 43 -2.94 6.62 6.68
CA ALA A 43 -2.42 5.94 7.87
C ALA A 43 -2.86 4.48 7.93
N ILE A 44 -4.14 4.19 7.64
CA ILE A 44 -4.66 2.82 7.60
C ILE A 44 -3.92 1.99 6.55
N SER A 45 -3.80 2.54 5.34
CA SER A 45 -3.12 1.88 4.22
C SER A 45 -1.64 1.62 4.51
N ALA A 46 -1.02 2.49 5.30
CA ALA A 46 0.40 2.41 5.66
C ALA A 46 0.68 1.41 6.79
N VAL A 47 -0.31 1.12 7.66
CA VAL A 47 -0.12 0.32 8.88
C VAL A 47 -0.34 -1.19 8.65
N ALA A 48 -1.35 -1.56 7.89
CA ALA A 48 -1.86 -2.95 7.83
C ALA A 48 -0.80 -3.96 7.38
N ILE A 49 -0.01 -3.63 6.37
CA ILE A 49 1.01 -4.53 5.81
C ILE A 49 2.25 -4.62 6.72
N PRO A 50 2.87 -3.51 7.18
CA PRO A 50 4.05 -3.58 8.04
C PRO A 50 3.84 -4.35 9.33
N ILE A 51 2.69 -4.23 10.00
CA ILE A 51 2.39 -4.97 11.24
C ILE A 51 2.50 -6.50 11.03
N VAL A 52 2.15 -6.99 9.86
CA VAL A 52 2.16 -8.42 9.57
C VAL A 52 3.50 -8.87 8.99
N VAL A 53 4.11 -8.07 8.12
CA VAL A 53 5.33 -8.47 7.40
C VAL A 53 6.59 -8.27 8.23
N ALA A 54 6.68 -7.20 9.01
CA ALA A 54 7.89 -6.90 9.76
C ALA A 54 8.26 -8.02 10.77
N PRO A 55 7.33 -8.60 11.56
CA PRO A 55 7.63 -9.74 12.40
C PRO A 55 8.10 -10.98 11.63
N LEU A 56 7.60 -11.21 10.40
CA LEU A 56 8.04 -12.34 9.55
C LEU A 56 9.51 -12.18 9.12
N LEU A 57 10.00 -10.95 9.06
CA LEU A 57 11.42 -10.64 8.83
C LEU A 57 12.26 -10.71 10.12
N GLY A 58 11.70 -11.21 11.22
CA GLY A 58 12.39 -11.35 12.50
C GLY A 58 12.57 -10.03 13.26
N LEU A 59 11.72 -9.03 13.02
CA LEU A 59 11.75 -7.76 13.71
C LEU A 59 10.94 -7.83 15.01
N ASN A 60 11.50 -7.30 16.09
CA ASN A 60 10.81 -7.17 17.37
C ASN A 60 9.82 -5.98 17.35
N GLN A 61 9.01 -5.83 18.41
CA GLN A 61 7.96 -4.82 18.47
C GLN A 61 8.47 -3.38 18.33
N ASN A 62 9.63 -3.06 18.87
CA ASN A 62 10.23 -1.73 18.74
C ASN A 62 10.71 -1.49 17.31
N GLU A 63 11.32 -2.49 16.68
CA GLU A 63 11.73 -2.42 15.28
C GLU A 63 10.52 -2.31 14.34
N VAL A 64 9.40 -2.97 14.65
CA VAL A 64 8.12 -2.78 13.93
C VAL A 64 7.63 -1.34 14.05
N ALA A 65 7.72 -0.72 15.23
CA ALA A 65 7.39 0.69 15.44
C ALA A 65 8.27 1.62 14.59
N ASP A 66 9.56 1.31 14.49
CA ASP A 66 10.49 2.07 13.65
C ASP A 66 10.20 1.89 12.15
N VAL A 67 9.79 0.70 11.70
CA VAL A 67 9.31 0.47 10.32
C VAL A 67 8.05 1.28 10.04
N LEU A 68 7.09 1.32 10.97
CA LEU A 68 5.86 2.13 10.83
C LEU A 68 6.16 3.62 10.78
N GLN A 69 7.07 4.09 11.63
CA GLN A 69 7.52 5.48 11.62
C GLN A 69 8.10 5.87 10.25
N ARG A 70 9.04 5.06 9.72
CA ARG A 70 9.62 5.23 8.38
C ARG A 70 8.56 5.17 7.29
N THR A 71 7.60 4.24 7.41
CA THR A 71 6.51 4.08 6.46
C THR A 71 5.63 5.33 6.40
N PHE A 72 5.25 5.93 7.54
CA PHE A 72 4.49 7.18 7.56
C PHE A 72 5.26 8.33 6.92
N PHE A 73 6.53 8.48 7.27
CA PHE A 73 7.38 9.52 6.73
C PHE A 73 7.49 9.44 5.21
N VAL A 74 7.85 8.26 4.69
CA VAL A 74 8.04 8.04 3.24
C VAL A 74 6.72 8.14 2.49
N SER A 75 5.61 7.61 3.04
CA SER A 75 4.27 7.74 2.44
C SER A 75 3.88 9.21 2.28
N GLY A 76 4.13 10.03 3.30
CA GLY A 76 3.88 11.47 3.22
C GLY A 76 4.74 12.17 2.17
N VAL A 77 6.04 11.87 2.15
CA VAL A 77 6.99 12.42 1.14
C VAL A 77 6.55 12.06 -0.27
N LEU A 78 6.27 10.77 -0.52
CA LEU A 78 5.85 10.29 -1.84
C LEU A 78 4.52 10.88 -2.29
N SER A 79 3.54 10.96 -1.38
CA SER A 79 2.24 11.58 -1.67
C SER A 79 2.41 13.03 -2.13
N VAL A 80 3.29 13.80 -1.49
CA VAL A 80 3.60 15.17 -1.89
C VAL A 80 4.35 15.22 -3.23
N LEU A 81 5.36 14.36 -3.41
CA LEU A 81 6.16 14.32 -4.64
C LEU A 81 5.32 13.94 -5.85
N GLN A 82 4.48 12.91 -5.74
CA GLN A 82 3.63 12.44 -6.84
C GLN A 82 2.59 13.50 -7.26
N VAL A 83 1.98 14.20 -6.30
CA VAL A 83 1.03 15.26 -6.62
C VAL A 83 1.69 16.47 -7.26
N LYS A 84 2.88 16.88 -6.78
CA LYS A 84 3.56 18.07 -7.30
C LYS A 84 4.36 17.82 -8.57
N PHE A 85 5.05 16.69 -8.67
CA PHE A 85 6.04 16.46 -9.72
C PHE A 85 5.75 15.22 -10.57
N GLY A 86 4.90 14.27 -10.12
CA GLY A 86 4.55 13.05 -10.81
C GLY A 86 3.25 13.14 -11.60
N HIS A 87 2.30 12.24 -11.30
CA HIS A 87 0.99 12.15 -11.98
C HIS A 87 0.05 13.32 -11.67
N GLY A 88 0.19 13.98 -10.54
CA GLY A 88 -0.60 15.16 -10.17
C GLY A 88 -1.99 14.87 -9.60
N PHE A 89 -2.28 13.63 -9.22
CA PHE A 89 -3.58 13.21 -8.66
C PHE A 89 -3.46 12.91 -7.15
N PRO A 90 -4.55 13.05 -6.39
CA PRO A 90 -4.60 12.67 -4.97
C PRO A 90 -4.72 11.15 -4.82
N ILE A 91 -3.69 10.41 -5.22
CA ILE A 91 -3.58 8.96 -5.07
C ILE A 91 -2.66 8.67 -3.89
N ILE A 92 -3.08 7.77 -3.02
CA ILE A 92 -2.31 7.37 -1.84
C ILE A 92 -1.13 6.50 -2.27
N GLU A 93 0.04 6.83 -1.74
CA GLU A 93 1.24 6.02 -1.82
C GLU A 93 1.39 5.22 -0.53
N ALA A 94 1.32 3.89 -0.63
CA ALA A 94 1.39 3.02 0.54
C ALA A 94 2.06 1.67 0.21
N PRO A 95 2.46 0.87 1.24
CA PRO A 95 3.13 -0.41 1.05
C PRO A 95 2.39 -1.33 0.08
N ALA A 96 3.09 -1.82 -0.94
CA ALA A 96 2.47 -2.63 -1.98
C ALA A 96 2.24 -4.07 -1.54
N GLY A 97 1.02 -4.58 -1.75
CA GLY A 97 0.66 -5.96 -1.39
C GLY A 97 1.52 -7.03 -2.07
N LEU A 98 1.98 -6.80 -3.30
CA LEU A 98 2.87 -7.72 -3.99
C LEU A 98 4.18 -7.95 -3.22
N TRP A 99 4.76 -6.90 -2.64
CA TRP A 99 5.96 -7.03 -1.82
C TRP A 99 5.73 -7.87 -0.57
N THR A 100 4.53 -7.85 -0.02
CA THR A 100 4.16 -8.70 1.12
C THR A 100 4.39 -10.18 0.82
N GLY A 101 3.90 -10.65 -0.32
CA GLY A 101 4.09 -12.03 -0.76
C GLY A 101 5.58 -12.38 -0.96
N ILE A 102 6.33 -11.50 -1.64
CA ILE A 102 7.75 -11.71 -1.93
C ILE A 102 8.57 -11.72 -0.64
N LEU A 103 8.35 -10.77 0.26
CA LEU A 103 9.07 -10.70 1.54
C LEU A 103 8.77 -11.92 2.42
N THR A 104 7.51 -12.37 2.45
CA THR A 104 7.12 -13.59 3.17
C THR A 104 7.78 -14.83 2.58
N LEU A 105 7.81 -14.95 1.25
CA LEU A 105 8.48 -16.06 0.56
C LEU A 105 9.98 -16.05 0.86
N MET A 106 10.64 -14.91 0.73
CA MET A 106 12.08 -14.78 1.00
C MET A 106 12.41 -15.10 2.46
N ALA A 107 11.58 -14.64 3.41
CA ALA A 107 11.74 -14.99 4.82
C ALA A 107 11.60 -16.50 5.06
N GLY A 108 10.64 -17.17 4.40
CA GLY A 108 10.46 -18.62 4.49
C GLY A 108 11.60 -19.41 3.86
N LEU A 109 12.20 -18.88 2.79
CA LEU A 109 13.32 -19.52 2.08
C LEU A 109 14.69 -19.21 2.70
N ALA A 110 14.79 -18.27 3.63
CA ALA A 110 16.06 -17.85 4.22
C ALA A 110 16.92 -19.04 4.75
N PRO A 111 16.34 -20.02 5.51
CA PRO A 111 17.12 -21.16 5.98
C PRO A 111 17.67 -22.03 4.84
N THR A 112 16.87 -22.28 3.80
CA THR A 112 17.30 -23.07 2.62
C THR A 112 18.35 -22.36 1.79
N LEU A 113 18.37 -21.03 1.83
CA LEU A 113 19.39 -20.20 1.18
C LEU A 113 20.65 -20.04 2.06
N GLY A 114 20.69 -20.67 3.24
CA GLY A 114 21.79 -20.54 4.21
C GLY A 114 21.95 -19.11 4.75
N LYS A 115 20.86 -18.32 4.77
CA LYS A 115 20.87 -16.92 5.21
C LYS A 115 20.21 -16.75 6.56
N SER A 116 20.83 -15.95 7.43
CA SER A 116 20.18 -15.44 8.64
C SER A 116 19.19 -14.31 8.29
N MET A 117 18.20 -14.07 9.14
CA MET A 117 17.25 -12.96 8.94
C MET A 117 17.94 -11.59 8.81
N PRO A 118 18.96 -11.22 9.62
CA PRO A 118 19.70 -9.99 9.41
C PRO A 118 20.37 -9.90 8.04
N SER A 119 21.01 -10.98 7.57
CA SER A 119 21.63 -11.03 6.23
C SER A 119 20.60 -10.91 5.12
N LEU A 120 19.42 -11.56 5.25
CA LEU A 120 18.35 -11.41 4.30
C LEU A 120 17.84 -9.96 4.21
N ARG A 121 17.69 -9.29 5.35
CA ARG A 121 17.23 -7.90 5.41
C ARG A 121 18.18 -6.95 4.67
N THR A 122 19.49 -7.07 4.88
CA THR A 122 20.49 -6.23 4.17
C THR A 122 20.56 -6.53 2.67
N ASP A 123 20.34 -7.79 2.26
CA ASP A 123 20.24 -8.16 0.84
C ASP A 123 18.96 -7.62 0.19
N LEU A 124 17.85 -7.56 0.94
CA LEU A 124 16.59 -6.94 0.47
C LEU A 124 16.75 -5.43 0.29
N GLU A 125 17.45 -4.74 1.20
CA GLU A 125 17.80 -3.32 1.03
C GLU A 125 18.56 -3.11 -0.28
N GLY A 126 19.63 -3.88 -0.51
CA GLY A 126 20.41 -3.82 -1.74
C GLY A 126 19.60 -4.14 -2.99
N GLY A 127 18.74 -5.16 -2.90
CA GLY A 127 17.82 -5.54 -3.98
C GLY A 127 16.82 -4.44 -4.34
N LEU A 128 16.24 -3.77 -3.34
CA LEU A 128 15.31 -2.65 -3.54
C LEU A 128 16.00 -1.43 -4.16
N LEU A 129 17.22 -1.11 -3.73
CA LEU A 129 18.00 -0.01 -4.33
C LEU A 129 18.25 -0.26 -5.82
N ILE A 130 18.65 -1.49 -6.19
CA ILE A 130 18.88 -1.88 -7.58
C ILE A 130 17.56 -1.85 -8.37
N ALA A 131 16.50 -2.42 -7.83
CA ALA A 131 15.19 -2.45 -8.47
C ALA A 131 14.66 -1.04 -8.75
N GLY A 132 14.74 -0.15 -7.77
CA GLY A 132 14.34 1.25 -7.95
C GLY A 132 15.18 1.98 -8.99
N ALA A 133 16.51 1.78 -8.99
CA ALA A 133 17.39 2.34 -10.02
C ALA A 133 17.02 1.85 -11.42
N VAL A 134 16.73 0.56 -11.60
CA VAL A 134 16.28 -0.01 -12.87
C VAL A 134 14.99 0.64 -13.35
N ILE A 135 13.97 0.79 -12.47
CA ILE A 135 12.72 1.48 -12.82
C ILE A 135 12.98 2.94 -13.21
N MET A 136 13.83 3.65 -12.47
CA MET A 136 14.17 5.04 -12.81
C MET A 136 14.84 5.15 -14.20
N VAL A 137 15.75 4.25 -14.52
CA VAL A 137 16.40 4.21 -15.86
C VAL A 137 15.36 3.93 -16.94
N ILE A 138 14.48 2.97 -16.75
CA ILE A 138 13.39 2.64 -17.69
C ILE A 138 12.46 3.85 -17.90
N ALA A 139 12.07 4.53 -16.82
CA ALA A 139 11.24 5.72 -16.88
C ALA A 139 11.94 6.89 -17.59
N ALA A 140 13.22 7.14 -17.28
CA ALA A 140 14.02 8.20 -17.91
C ALA A 140 14.21 7.94 -19.41
N ALA A 141 14.42 6.68 -19.81
CA ALA A 141 14.52 6.26 -21.21
C ALA A 141 13.17 6.32 -21.96
N GLY A 142 12.05 6.56 -21.26
CA GLY A 142 10.72 6.64 -21.87
C GLY A 142 10.18 5.30 -22.37
N LEU A 143 10.67 4.18 -21.79
CA LEU A 143 10.31 2.80 -22.17
C LEU A 143 9.01 2.30 -21.52
N ILE A 144 8.44 3.04 -20.57
CA ILE A 144 7.21 2.68 -19.86
C ILE A 144 6.06 2.25 -20.79
N PRO A 145 5.74 2.98 -21.89
CA PRO A 145 4.63 2.57 -22.77
C PRO A 145 4.83 1.22 -23.47
N TYR A 146 6.07 0.77 -23.58
CA TYR A 146 6.37 -0.55 -24.17
C TYR A 146 6.19 -1.65 -23.13
N LEU A 147 6.61 -1.42 -21.89
CA LEU A 147 6.44 -2.37 -20.79
C LEU A 147 4.98 -2.55 -20.40
N THR A 148 4.18 -1.49 -20.36
CA THR A 148 2.76 -1.58 -20.01
C THR A 148 1.97 -2.42 -21.00
N LYS A 149 2.43 -2.58 -22.26
CA LYS A 149 1.81 -3.49 -23.24
C LYS A 149 2.00 -4.98 -22.89
N LEU A 150 3.00 -5.33 -22.12
CA LEU A 150 3.24 -6.71 -21.68
C LEU A 150 2.21 -7.15 -20.62
N PHE A 151 1.66 -6.19 -19.88
CA PHE A 151 0.71 -6.44 -18.82
C PHE A 151 -0.72 -6.48 -19.35
N THR A 152 -1.07 -7.59 -20.00
CA THR A 152 -2.43 -7.83 -20.45
C THR A 152 -3.37 -8.08 -19.25
N PRO A 153 -4.69 -7.91 -19.38
CA PRO A 153 -5.64 -8.22 -18.32
C PRO A 153 -5.51 -9.66 -17.79
N ALA A 154 -5.13 -10.63 -18.64
CA ALA A 154 -4.84 -12.01 -18.21
C ALA A 154 -3.65 -12.08 -17.27
N VAL A 155 -2.54 -11.45 -17.63
CA VAL A 155 -1.33 -11.41 -16.78
C VAL A 155 -1.63 -10.70 -15.46
N ASN A 156 -2.31 -9.56 -15.49
CA ASN A 156 -2.67 -8.83 -14.29
C ASN A 156 -3.55 -9.64 -13.33
N SER A 157 -4.55 -10.36 -13.85
CA SER A 157 -5.42 -11.20 -13.03
C SER A 157 -4.65 -12.33 -12.36
N VAL A 158 -3.76 -13.02 -13.09
CA VAL A 158 -2.91 -14.08 -12.56
C VAL A 158 -2.01 -13.57 -11.45
N LEU A 159 -1.33 -12.43 -11.67
CA LEU A 159 -0.48 -11.81 -10.66
C LEU A 159 -1.24 -11.48 -9.37
N ILE A 160 -2.46 -10.95 -9.50
CA ILE A 160 -3.32 -10.65 -8.36
C ILE A 160 -3.70 -11.93 -7.61
N PHE A 161 -4.09 -12.99 -8.32
CA PHE A 161 -4.45 -14.27 -7.70
C PHE A 161 -3.27 -14.91 -6.99
N LEU A 162 -2.11 -14.98 -7.64
CA LEU A 162 -0.89 -15.52 -7.05
C LEU A 162 -0.49 -14.75 -5.79
N MET A 163 -0.58 -13.41 -5.82
CA MET A 163 -0.28 -12.58 -4.67
C MET A 163 -1.20 -12.91 -3.47
N VAL A 164 -2.51 -13.02 -3.70
CA VAL A 164 -3.47 -13.33 -2.63
C VAL A 164 -3.25 -14.75 -2.10
N LEU A 165 -3.05 -15.73 -2.98
CA LEU A 165 -2.78 -17.13 -2.59
C LEU A 165 -1.48 -17.25 -1.78
N GLN A 166 -0.42 -16.60 -2.22
CA GLN A 166 0.89 -16.61 -1.54
C GLN A 166 0.81 -16.02 -0.12
N PHE A 167 -0.07 -15.04 0.10
CA PHE A 167 -0.22 -14.41 1.40
C PHE A 167 -1.19 -15.16 2.34
N SER A 168 -2.03 -16.03 1.80
CA SER A 168 -3.03 -16.79 2.56
C SER A 168 -2.45 -17.55 3.77
N PRO A 169 -1.30 -18.25 3.69
CA PRO A 169 -0.72 -18.93 4.85
C PRO A 169 -0.38 -17.98 6.00
N SER A 170 0.11 -16.77 5.72
CA SER A 170 0.43 -15.78 6.74
C SER A 170 -0.83 -15.25 7.44
N ILE A 171 -1.91 -15.06 6.69
CA ILE A 171 -3.22 -14.69 7.25
C ILE A 171 -3.73 -15.79 8.17
N VAL A 172 -3.64 -17.06 7.76
CA VAL A 172 -4.08 -18.21 8.57
C VAL A 172 -3.26 -18.30 9.86
N LYS A 173 -1.93 -18.15 9.80
CA LYS A 173 -1.08 -18.12 11.00
C LYS A 173 -1.48 -16.99 11.95
N GLY A 174 -1.71 -15.78 11.43
CA GLY A 174 -2.16 -14.64 12.22
C GLY A 174 -3.57 -14.83 12.80
N MET A 175 -4.48 -15.47 12.06
CA MET A 175 -5.82 -15.85 12.52
C MET A 175 -5.73 -16.80 13.72
N LEU A 176 -4.87 -17.82 13.62
CA LEU A 176 -4.69 -18.82 14.69
C LEU A 176 -3.83 -18.29 15.85
N GLY A 177 -3.22 -17.12 15.71
CA GLY A 177 -2.28 -16.56 16.69
C GLY A 177 -0.99 -17.38 16.84
N VAL A 178 -0.63 -18.16 15.81
CA VAL A 178 0.54 -19.06 15.78
C VAL A 178 1.59 -18.45 14.88
N MET A 179 2.62 -17.84 15.47
CA MET A 179 3.70 -17.21 14.71
C MET A 179 4.91 -18.11 14.51
N THR A 180 5.14 -19.04 15.44
CA THR A 180 6.19 -20.07 15.38
C THR A 180 5.55 -21.47 15.39
N GLN A 181 6.28 -22.47 14.89
CA GLN A 181 5.77 -23.84 14.76
C GLN A 181 5.41 -24.51 16.11
N ASP A 182 5.98 -24.01 17.21
CA ASP A 182 5.79 -24.59 18.55
C ASP A 182 4.69 -23.91 19.37
N GLN A 183 3.94 -22.95 18.80
CA GLN A 183 2.88 -22.25 19.51
C GLN A 183 1.53 -22.98 19.36
N ALA A 184 0.82 -23.13 20.49
CA ALA A 184 -0.55 -23.62 20.48
C ALA A 184 -1.51 -22.57 19.88
N VAL A 185 -2.62 -23.05 19.30
CA VAL A 185 -3.67 -22.19 18.75
C VAL A 185 -4.22 -21.27 19.83
N ASN A 186 -4.24 -19.97 19.54
CA ASN A 186 -4.79 -18.97 20.45
C ASN A 186 -6.24 -18.62 20.06
N PHE A 187 -7.19 -19.26 20.74
CA PHE A 187 -8.61 -19.04 20.48
C PHE A 187 -9.08 -17.60 20.70
N LYS A 188 -8.44 -16.85 21.61
CA LYS A 188 -8.75 -15.43 21.79
C LYS A 188 -8.31 -14.61 20.56
N ALA A 189 -7.12 -14.88 20.03
CA ALA A 189 -6.65 -14.23 18.80
C ALA A 189 -7.57 -14.54 17.62
N MET A 190 -8.03 -15.78 17.50
CA MET A 190 -8.99 -16.20 16.48
C MET A 190 -10.35 -15.49 16.64
N ALA A 191 -10.85 -15.35 17.87
CA ALA A 191 -12.09 -14.61 18.13
C ALA A 191 -11.97 -13.14 17.72
N VAL A 192 -10.84 -12.48 18.03
CA VAL A 192 -10.54 -11.10 17.60
C VAL A 192 -10.50 -10.99 16.08
N PHE A 193 -9.84 -11.93 15.41
CA PHE A 193 -9.77 -11.96 13.95
C PHE A 193 -11.17 -12.00 13.31
N PHE A 194 -12.02 -12.95 13.70
CA PHE A 194 -13.38 -13.07 13.16
C PHE A 194 -14.26 -11.88 13.52
N PHE A 195 -14.13 -11.32 14.71
CA PHE A 195 -14.83 -10.11 15.13
C PHE A 195 -14.50 -8.92 14.21
N ILE A 196 -13.23 -8.72 13.89
CA ILE A 196 -12.79 -7.65 12.99
C ILE A 196 -13.34 -7.85 11.58
N VAL A 197 -13.21 -9.06 11.04
CA VAL A 197 -13.75 -9.40 9.72
C VAL A 197 -15.24 -9.12 9.67
N PHE A 198 -15.99 -9.54 10.70
CA PHE A 198 -17.42 -9.29 10.81
C PHE A 198 -17.75 -7.79 10.83
N ILE A 199 -17.05 -6.98 11.62
CA ILE A 199 -17.26 -5.53 11.69
C ILE A 199 -16.98 -4.88 10.34
N ILE A 200 -15.81 -5.17 9.72
CA ILE A 200 -15.43 -4.56 8.45
C ILE A 200 -16.44 -4.91 7.36
N LEU A 201 -16.84 -6.19 7.26
CA LEU A 201 -17.83 -6.63 6.28
C LEU A 201 -19.19 -5.98 6.53
N SER A 202 -19.64 -5.92 7.78
CA SER A 202 -20.92 -5.28 8.15
C SER A 202 -20.93 -3.80 7.72
N ILE A 203 -19.85 -3.06 8.02
CA ILE A 203 -19.75 -1.66 7.61
C ILE A 203 -19.68 -1.55 6.07
N ASN A 204 -18.90 -2.41 5.40
CA ASN A 204 -18.80 -2.37 3.93
C ASN A 204 -20.13 -2.68 3.23
N LEU A 205 -20.96 -3.57 3.77
CA LEU A 205 -22.21 -3.99 3.16
C LEU A 205 -23.38 -3.03 3.49
N PHE A 206 -23.44 -2.53 4.72
CA PHE A 206 -24.60 -1.79 5.20
C PHE A 206 -24.38 -0.28 5.30
N ALA A 207 -23.14 0.20 5.51
CA ALA A 207 -22.86 1.62 5.56
C ALA A 207 -22.63 2.21 4.16
N LYS A 208 -22.78 3.53 4.05
CA LYS A 208 -22.56 4.30 2.82
C LYS A 208 -21.62 5.48 3.08
N GLY A 209 -21.02 6.00 2.01
CA GLY A 209 -20.20 7.18 2.05
C GLY A 209 -18.91 7.02 2.87
N PHE A 210 -18.60 8.01 3.68
CA PHE A 210 -17.34 8.07 4.42
C PHE A 210 -17.13 6.88 5.38
N LEU A 211 -18.17 6.45 6.10
CA LEU A 211 -18.06 5.33 7.03
C LEU A 211 -17.66 4.02 6.33
N GLN A 212 -18.20 3.77 5.13
CA GLN A 212 -17.80 2.62 4.31
C GLN A 212 -16.31 2.70 3.92
N SER A 213 -15.81 3.90 3.58
CA SER A 213 -14.41 4.11 3.20
C SER A 213 -13.42 3.82 4.33
N ILE A 214 -13.81 4.07 5.58
CA ILE A 214 -12.96 3.86 6.75
C ILE A 214 -13.27 2.56 7.50
N SER A 215 -14.02 1.64 6.88
CA SER A 215 -14.45 0.37 7.51
C SER A 215 -13.28 -0.43 8.08
N ILE A 216 -12.17 -0.50 7.36
CA ILE A 216 -10.94 -1.19 7.81
C ILE A 216 -10.38 -0.53 9.08
N LEU A 217 -10.37 0.82 9.14
CA LEU A 217 -9.92 1.52 10.35
C LEU A 217 -10.81 1.18 11.55
N VAL A 218 -12.13 1.28 11.36
CA VAL A 218 -13.08 0.97 12.44
C VAL A 218 -12.86 -0.46 12.92
N GLY A 219 -12.69 -1.41 11.99
CA GLY A 219 -12.36 -2.79 12.34
C GLY A 219 -11.07 -2.94 13.13
N ILE A 220 -9.99 -2.27 12.70
CA ILE A 220 -8.70 -2.28 13.41
C ILE A 220 -8.85 -1.69 14.81
N VAL A 221 -9.50 -0.54 14.97
CA VAL A 221 -9.69 0.11 16.27
C VAL A 221 -10.54 -0.76 17.20
N CYS A 222 -11.68 -1.28 16.73
CA CYS A 222 -12.54 -2.17 17.50
C CYS A 222 -11.81 -3.47 17.88
N GLY A 223 -11.05 -4.05 16.96
CA GLY A 223 -10.27 -5.25 17.20
C GLY A 223 -9.14 -5.02 18.20
N TRP A 224 -8.47 -3.86 18.12
CA TRP A 224 -7.44 -3.49 19.08
C TRP A 224 -7.99 -3.29 20.49
N VAL A 225 -9.13 -2.59 20.62
CA VAL A 225 -9.84 -2.45 21.90
C VAL A 225 -10.25 -3.84 22.47
N LEU A 226 -10.85 -4.69 21.64
CA LEU A 226 -11.21 -6.06 22.06
C LEU A 226 -9.99 -6.87 22.47
N SER A 227 -8.88 -6.76 21.73
CA SER A 227 -7.61 -7.43 22.07
C SER A 227 -7.09 -7.00 23.44
N SER A 228 -7.14 -5.70 23.72
CA SER A 228 -6.72 -5.13 25.01
C SER A 228 -7.59 -5.67 26.16
N ILE A 229 -8.91 -5.79 25.96
CA ILE A 229 -9.84 -6.36 26.96
C ILE A 229 -9.54 -7.84 27.20
N LEU A 230 -9.21 -8.60 26.15
CA LEU A 230 -8.89 -10.04 26.25
C LEU A 230 -7.47 -10.32 26.73
N GLY A 231 -6.66 -9.29 26.98
CA GLY A 231 -5.25 -9.41 27.37
C GLY A 231 -4.36 -9.94 26.25
N ILE A 232 -4.71 -9.70 24.99
CA ILE A 232 -3.91 -10.05 23.83
C ILE A 232 -3.19 -8.78 23.35
N GLY A 233 -1.88 -8.82 23.27
CA GLY A 233 -1.07 -7.70 22.83
C GLY A 233 -0.14 -7.19 23.92
N GLY A 234 0.97 -6.61 23.52
CA GLY A 234 1.91 -5.97 24.42
C GLY A 234 1.31 -4.70 25.02
N LEU A 235 1.48 -4.51 26.34
CA LEU A 235 1.29 -3.21 26.96
C LEU A 235 2.24 -2.22 26.26
N MET A 236 1.74 -1.01 25.95
CA MET A 236 2.57 0.07 25.47
C MET A 236 3.66 0.37 26.53
N THR A 237 4.82 -0.16 26.35
CA THR A 237 5.98 0.30 27.09
C THR A 237 6.50 1.55 26.39
N PHE A 238 6.04 2.71 26.85
CA PHE A 238 6.71 3.97 26.52
C PHE A 238 8.05 3.98 27.28
N SER A 239 9.01 3.24 26.75
CA SER A 239 10.41 3.40 27.16
C SER A 239 10.83 4.83 26.86
N GLU A 240 11.83 5.38 27.57
CA GLU A 240 12.35 6.75 27.48
C GLU A 240 12.83 7.15 26.06
N SER A 241 11.97 7.00 25.07
CA SER A 241 12.26 7.31 23.68
C SER A 241 12.07 8.82 23.46
N ARG A 242 13.01 9.42 22.75
CA ARG A 242 12.89 10.81 22.30
C ARG A 242 11.55 10.98 21.57
N PHE A 243 10.79 12.01 21.94
CA PHE A 243 9.49 12.30 21.32
C PHE A 243 9.61 12.51 19.80
N PHE A 244 10.63 13.27 19.39
CA PHE A 244 10.99 13.45 17.98
C PHE A 244 12.22 12.63 17.63
N SER A 245 12.12 11.86 16.54
CA SER A 245 13.23 11.06 16.01
C SER A 245 13.17 11.10 14.48
N MET A 246 14.30 11.42 13.85
CA MET A 246 14.42 11.28 12.41
C MET A 246 14.40 9.79 12.04
N PRO A 247 13.67 9.41 10.97
CA PRO A 247 13.70 8.06 10.43
C PRO A 247 15.13 7.64 10.07
N GLU A 248 15.57 6.51 10.60
CA GLU A 248 16.93 6.01 10.42
C GLU A 248 17.12 5.44 9.01
N LEU A 249 18.23 5.83 8.37
CA LEU A 249 18.66 5.30 7.07
C LEU A 249 19.41 3.99 7.28
N PHE A 250 19.19 3.02 6.39
CA PHE A 250 19.85 1.72 6.43
C PHE A 250 19.80 1.04 7.81
N ALA A 251 18.63 1.13 8.46
CA ALA A 251 18.44 0.69 9.84
C ALA A 251 18.59 -0.84 10.03
N TRP A 252 18.54 -1.63 8.96
CA TRP A 252 18.81 -3.07 9.03
C TRP A 252 20.30 -3.39 8.88
N GLY A 253 21.11 -2.41 8.55
CA GLY A 253 22.56 -2.52 8.40
C GLY A 253 23.04 -1.98 7.06
N LYS A 254 24.27 -2.26 6.71
CA LYS A 254 24.84 -1.86 5.42
C LYS A 254 24.26 -2.73 4.30
N PRO A 255 23.66 -2.14 3.25
CA PRO A 255 23.10 -2.93 2.15
C PRO A 255 24.12 -3.88 1.55
N THR A 256 23.71 -5.12 1.34
CA THR A 256 24.53 -6.17 0.72
C THR A 256 23.94 -6.57 -0.62
N TYR A 257 24.72 -7.30 -1.42
CA TYR A 257 24.31 -7.71 -2.74
C TYR A 257 24.22 -9.25 -2.84
N SER A 258 23.03 -9.73 -3.17
CA SER A 258 22.76 -11.12 -3.51
C SER A 258 22.08 -11.15 -4.88
N PRO A 259 22.72 -11.78 -5.92
CA PRO A 259 22.20 -11.76 -7.28
C PRO A 259 20.76 -12.27 -7.40
N GLY A 260 20.43 -13.38 -6.72
CA GLY A 260 19.10 -13.97 -6.75
C GLY A 260 18.04 -13.06 -6.10
N ILE A 261 18.36 -12.44 -4.94
CA ILE A 261 17.45 -11.52 -4.26
C ILE A 261 17.28 -10.24 -5.08
N ALA A 262 18.37 -9.69 -5.63
CA ALA A 262 18.30 -8.50 -6.48
C ALA A 262 17.46 -8.75 -7.74
N ALA A 263 17.64 -9.89 -8.40
CA ALA A 263 16.82 -10.28 -9.55
C ALA A 263 15.33 -10.40 -9.18
N THR A 264 15.03 -11.02 -8.05
CA THR A 264 13.64 -11.12 -7.53
C THR A 264 13.05 -9.74 -7.27
N CYS A 265 13.80 -8.84 -6.63
CA CYS A 265 13.35 -7.46 -6.38
C CYS A 265 13.11 -6.68 -7.68
N VAL A 266 13.98 -6.82 -8.69
CA VAL A 266 13.80 -6.19 -10.00
C VAL A 266 12.56 -6.72 -10.69
N LEU A 267 12.36 -8.04 -10.73
CA LEU A 267 11.16 -8.65 -11.32
C LEU A 267 9.89 -8.18 -10.61
N ALA A 268 9.89 -8.16 -9.28
CA ALA A 268 8.78 -7.66 -8.49
C ALA A 268 8.43 -6.19 -8.81
N ALA A 269 9.44 -5.34 -8.87
CA ALA A 269 9.26 -3.93 -9.20
C ALA A 269 8.72 -3.75 -10.63
N LEU A 270 9.21 -4.53 -11.60
CA LEU A 270 8.67 -4.54 -12.96
C LEU A 270 7.19 -4.96 -13.00
N LEU A 271 6.80 -5.99 -12.24
CA LEU A 271 5.41 -6.44 -12.15
C LEU A 271 4.50 -5.35 -11.54
N LEU A 272 5.00 -4.61 -10.54
CA LEU A 272 4.26 -3.50 -9.94
C LEU A 272 3.96 -2.34 -10.90
N LEU A 273 4.79 -2.13 -11.94
CA LEU A 273 4.55 -1.07 -12.94
C LEU A 273 3.15 -1.18 -13.57
N SER A 274 2.64 -2.40 -13.75
CA SER A 274 1.29 -2.63 -14.26
C SER A 274 0.21 -2.11 -13.29
N MET A 275 0.36 -2.39 -12.00
CA MET A 275 -0.58 -1.94 -10.96
C MET A 275 -0.52 -0.42 -10.80
N THR A 276 0.70 0.16 -10.82
CA THR A 276 0.94 1.59 -10.84
C THR A 276 0.23 2.26 -12.04
N TYR A 277 0.41 1.70 -13.24
CA TYR A 277 -0.26 2.19 -14.44
C TYR A 277 -1.79 2.16 -14.29
N THR A 278 -2.34 1.03 -13.86
CA THR A 278 -3.78 0.83 -13.69
C THR A 278 -4.36 1.81 -12.66
N SER A 279 -3.67 2.04 -11.55
CA SER A 279 -4.10 2.97 -10.51
C SER A 279 -4.17 4.42 -11.01
N ILE A 280 -3.10 4.87 -11.68
CA ILE A 280 -3.02 6.23 -12.22
C ILE A 280 -4.05 6.42 -13.35
N ASN A 281 -4.18 5.42 -14.24
CA ASN A 281 -5.12 5.50 -15.35
C ASN A 281 -6.58 5.52 -14.87
N SER A 282 -6.92 4.70 -13.89
CA SER A 282 -8.26 4.69 -13.27
C SER A 282 -8.64 6.05 -12.70
N MET A 283 -7.71 6.73 -12.02
CA MET A 283 -7.92 8.07 -11.49
C MET A 283 -8.03 9.11 -12.61
N ALA A 284 -7.18 9.02 -13.64
CA ALA A 284 -7.20 9.90 -14.81
C ALA A 284 -8.54 9.80 -15.54
N ASP A 285 -9.03 8.59 -15.78
CA ASP A 285 -10.32 8.31 -16.43
C ASP A 285 -11.49 8.86 -15.61
N MET A 286 -11.47 8.63 -14.29
CA MET A 286 -12.50 9.16 -13.38
C MET A 286 -12.57 10.69 -13.42
N LEU A 287 -11.41 11.35 -13.42
CA LEU A 287 -11.32 12.82 -13.43
C LEU A 287 -11.43 13.42 -14.84
N GLY A 288 -11.46 12.58 -15.89
CA GLY A 288 -11.47 13.03 -17.30
C GLY A 288 -10.19 13.79 -17.68
N GLN A 289 -9.06 13.41 -17.08
CA GLN A 289 -7.75 14.01 -17.33
C GLN A 289 -6.94 13.13 -18.28
N GLU A 290 -6.29 13.75 -19.25
CA GLU A 290 -5.37 13.04 -20.13
C GLU A 290 -3.96 12.99 -19.53
N MET A 291 -3.37 11.80 -19.55
CA MET A 291 -2.00 11.57 -19.13
C MET A 291 -1.05 11.67 -20.32
N THR A 292 -0.30 12.77 -20.41
CA THR A 292 0.73 12.93 -21.42
C THR A 292 1.93 11.99 -21.18
N LYS A 293 2.68 11.64 -22.23
CA LYS A 293 3.91 10.85 -22.11
C LYS A 293 4.88 11.39 -21.05
N LYS A 294 5.00 12.72 -20.95
CA LYS A 294 5.87 13.39 -19.96
C LYS A 294 5.37 13.17 -18.53
N LYS A 295 4.04 13.22 -18.29
CA LYS A 295 3.45 12.95 -16.97
C LYS A 295 3.65 11.49 -16.58
N TRP A 296 3.47 10.56 -17.52
CA TRP A 296 3.74 9.15 -17.30
C TRP A 296 5.19 8.90 -16.87
N ASN A 297 6.16 9.40 -17.66
CA ASN A 297 7.58 9.22 -17.33
C ASN A 297 7.93 9.79 -15.95
N ARG A 298 7.40 10.96 -15.57
CA ARG A 298 7.62 11.56 -14.25
C ARG A 298 7.01 10.73 -13.12
N ALA A 299 5.78 10.24 -13.30
CA ALA A 299 5.11 9.40 -12.32
C ALA A 299 5.92 8.13 -12.03
N PHE A 300 6.39 7.44 -13.08
CA PHE A 300 7.19 6.23 -12.94
C PHE A 300 8.62 6.50 -12.47
N LEU A 301 9.19 7.67 -12.78
CA LEU A 301 10.48 8.07 -12.21
C LEU A 301 10.38 8.19 -10.67
N ILE A 302 9.30 8.81 -10.18
CA ILE A 302 9.05 8.92 -8.74
C ILE A 302 8.70 7.55 -8.14
N ASP A 303 8.02 6.66 -8.87
CA ASP A 303 7.75 5.28 -8.44
C ASP A 303 9.05 4.47 -8.27
N GLY A 304 9.99 4.58 -9.22
CA GLY A 304 11.33 4.03 -9.07
C GLY A 304 12.09 4.64 -7.88
N PHE A 305 12.01 5.96 -7.70
CA PHE A 305 12.57 6.65 -6.54
C PHE A 305 11.93 6.19 -5.23
N SER A 306 10.61 5.93 -5.23
CA SER A 306 9.89 5.32 -4.11
C SER A 306 10.51 3.98 -3.69
N THR A 307 10.84 3.13 -4.66
CA THR A 307 11.50 1.84 -4.42
C THR A 307 12.93 2.02 -3.89
N VAL A 308 13.67 3.03 -4.35
CA VAL A 308 14.99 3.40 -3.77
C VAL A 308 14.82 3.85 -2.32
N LEU A 309 13.81 4.70 -2.03
CA LEU A 309 13.53 5.12 -0.66
C LEU A 309 13.17 3.93 0.24
N ALA A 310 12.46 2.92 -0.30
CA ALA A 310 12.12 1.73 0.46
C ALA A 310 13.36 0.91 0.86
N GLY A 311 14.39 0.83 0.00
CA GLY A 311 15.68 0.24 0.35
C GLY A 311 16.51 1.13 1.30
N THR A 312 16.39 2.45 1.17
CA THR A 312 17.16 3.40 2.01
C THR A 312 16.60 3.51 3.43
N PHE A 313 15.27 3.48 3.57
CA PHE A 313 14.56 3.59 4.87
C PHE A 313 14.07 2.24 5.40
N PRO A 314 14.67 1.13 5.09
CA PRO A 314 14.20 -0.25 5.19
C PRO A 314 12.71 -0.39 5.53
N ILE A 315 11.89 -0.29 4.50
CA ILE A 315 10.44 -0.43 4.55
C ILE A 315 9.95 -1.30 3.39
N ILE A 316 8.68 -1.65 3.41
CA ILE A 316 8.03 -2.33 2.30
C ILE A 316 7.84 -1.31 1.17
N ALA A 317 8.27 -1.64 -0.05
CA ALA A 317 8.17 -0.71 -1.17
C ALA A 317 6.71 -0.38 -1.51
N PHE A 318 6.50 0.84 -1.97
CA PHE A 318 5.19 1.45 -2.15
C PHE A 318 4.65 1.27 -3.58
N MET A 319 3.36 1.52 -3.70
CA MET A 319 2.68 1.72 -4.97
C MET A 319 1.51 2.70 -4.80
N PRO A 320 1.08 3.39 -5.88
CA PRO A 320 -0.15 4.16 -5.86
C PRO A 320 -1.38 3.23 -5.78
N TYR A 321 -2.26 3.45 -4.80
CA TYR A 321 -3.42 2.60 -4.56
C TYR A 321 -4.60 2.95 -5.46
N ILE A 322 -5.09 1.98 -6.23
CA ILE A 322 -6.30 2.11 -7.06
C ILE A 322 -7.55 2.40 -6.22
N SER A 323 -7.59 1.94 -4.97
CA SER A 323 -8.67 2.22 -4.03
C SER A 323 -8.86 3.71 -3.74
N SER A 324 -7.84 4.55 -4.00
CA SER A 324 -7.96 6.01 -3.95
C SER A 324 -9.02 6.54 -4.91
N THR A 325 -9.22 5.90 -6.06
CA THR A 325 -10.30 6.25 -7.00
C THR A 325 -11.68 5.99 -6.38
N GLY A 326 -11.84 4.86 -5.69
CA GLY A 326 -13.06 4.55 -4.94
C GLY A 326 -13.32 5.53 -3.79
N PHE A 327 -12.27 5.84 -3.01
CA PHE A 327 -12.35 6.83 -1.93
C PHE A 327 -12.77 8.22 -2.45
N LEU A 328 -12.18 8.65 -3.57
CA LEU A 328 -12.53 9.90 -4.20
C LEU A 328 -13.97 9.89 -4.76
N ALA A 329 -14.42 8.78 -5.33
CA ALA A 329 -15.79 8.61 -5.79
C ALA A 329 -16.82 8.79 -4.65
N MET A 330 -16.49 8.32 -3.44
CA MET A 330 -17.36 8.42 -2.27
C MET A 330 -17.32 9.79 -1.61
N THR A 331 -16.15 10.43 -1.54
CA THR A 331 -15.98 11.74 -0.89
C THR A 331 -16.29 12.90 -1.82
N GLY A 332 -16.16 12.71 -3.13
CA GLY A 332 -16.30 13.75 -4.14
C GLY A 332 -15.15 14.77 -4.16
N VAL A 333 -14.06 14.54 -3.43
CA VAL A 333 -12.98 15.54 -3.21
C VAL A 333 -11.72 15.16 -3.97
N ALA A 334 -11.50 15.78 -5.12
CA ALA A 334 -10.28 15.63 -5.91
C ALA A 334 -9.24 16.75 -5.68
N ALA A 335 -9.55 17.74 -4.84
CA ALA A 335 -8.67 18.88 -4.61
C ALA A 335 -7.29 18.46 -4.07
N ARG A 336 -6.23 18.99 -4.67
CA ARG A 336 -4.84 18.69 -4.29
C ARG A 336 -4.45 19.23 -2.92
N THR A 337 -4.99 20.41 -2.54
CA THR A 337 -4.59 21.10 -1.31
C THR A 337 -4.81 20.25 -0.05
N PRO A 338 -6.00 19.69 0.23
CA PRO A 338 -6.19 18.85 1.41
C PRO A 338 -5.34 17.58 1.37
N PHE A 339 -5.09 17.00 0.21
CA PHE A 339 -4.24 15.84 0.07
C PHE A 339 -2.75 16.17 0.37
N LEU A 340 -2.25 17.32 -0.10
CA LEU A 340 -0.91 17.80 0.24
C LEU A 340 -0.76 18.10 1.74
N MET A 341 -1.79 18.66 2.36
CA MET A 341 -1.82 18.85 3.83
C MET A 341 -1.78 17.50 4.55
N ALA A 342 -2.50 16.50 4.06
CA ALA A 342 -2.44 15.15 4.60
C ALA A 342 -1.04 14.53 4.45
N GLY A 343 -0.40 14.67 3.29
CA GLY A 343 0.99 14.25 3.10
C GLY A 343 1.95 14.90 4.08
N ALA A 344 1.82 16.21 4.32
CA ALA A 344 2.61 16.92 5.33
C ALA A 344 2.35 16.40 6.75
N ALA A 345 1.10 16.12 7.09
CA ALA A 345 0.75 15.53 8.38
C ALA A 345 1.36 14.11 8.55
N MET A 346 1.36 13.30 7.49
CA MET A 346 2.01 11.97 7.51
C MET A 346 3.52 12.07 7.71
N ILE A 347 4.18 13.07 7.10
CA ILE A 347 5.62 13.34 7.37
C ILE A 347 5.82 13.65 8.87
N LEU A 348 4.99 14.52 9.44
CA LEU A 348 5.06 14.84 10.87
C LEU A 348 4.81 13.62 11.76
N MET A 349 3.80 12.80 11.45
CA MET A 349 3.54 11.53 12.16
C MET A 349 4.76 10.60 12.11
N GLY A 350 5.46 10.55 10.98
CA GLY A 350 6.69 9.78 10.82
C GLY A 350 7.91 10.35 11.57
N LEU A 351 7.85 11.57 12.08
CA LEU A 351 8.86 12.16 12.94
C LEU A 351 8.57 11.97 14.45
N ILE A 352 7.36 11.54 14.81
CA ILE A 352 6.90 11.37 16.19
C ILE A 352 6.96 9.88 16.54
N LYS A 353 8.01 9.47 17.28
CA LYS A 353 8.25 8.05 17.64
C LYS A 353 7.09 7.40 18.39
N PRO A 354 6.39 8.04 19.35
CA PRO A 354 5.20 7.52 20.00
C PRO A 354 4.09 7.07 19.03
N VAL A 355 3.97 7.70 17.86
CA VAL A 355 2.96 7.29 16.85
C VAL A 355 3.28 5.91 16.29
N GLY A 356 4.55 5.64 15.96
CA GLY A 356 4.98 4.30 15.53
C GLY A 356 4.73 3.24 16.59
N LEU A 357 5.09 3.52 17.86
CA LEU A 357 4.85 2.63 19.01
C LEU A 357 3.34 2.36 19.22
N PHE A 358 2.49 3.39 19.09
CA PHE A 358 1.05 3.25 19.19
C PHE A 358 0.52 2.25 18.17
N PHE A 359 0.88 2.38 16.90
CA PHE A 359 0.43 1.46 15.87
C PHE A 359 1.09 0.07 15.95
N ALA A 360 2.33 -0.03 16.44
CA ALA A 360 3.00 -1.32 16.68
C ALA A 360 2.39 -2.13 17.84
N SER A 361 1.62 -1.49 18.71
CA SER A 361 0.89 -2.20 19.78
C SER A 361 -0.32 -2.99 19.27
N ILE A 362 -0.72 -2.80 18.01
CA ILE A 362 -1.82 -3.51 17.39
C ILE A 362 -1.41 -4.98 17.18
N PRO A 363 -2.16 -5.96 17.74
CA PRO A 363 -1.84 -7.37 17.60
C PRO A 363 -1.90 -7.84 16.13
N ILE A 364 -1.08 -8.83 15.79
CA ILE A 364 -1.00 -9.38 14.43
C ILE A 364 -2.34 -9.96 13.97
N SER A 365 -3.12 -10.58 14.87
CA SER A 365 -4.46 -11.07 14.56
C SER A 365 -5.40 -9.97 14.07
N VAL A 366 -5.24 -8.74 14.62
CA VAL A 366 -5.98 -7.56 14.18
C VAL A 366 -5.54 -7.16 12.76
N GLY A 367 -4.24 -7.10 12.51
CA GLY A 367 -3.69 -6.82 11.19
C GLY A 367 -4.14 -7.84 10.13
N CYS A 368 -4.07 -9.12 10.45
CA CYS A 368 -4.51 -10.21 9.55
C CYS A 368 -6.03 -10.17 9.27
N GLY A 369 -6.86 -9.84 10.28
CA GLY A 369 -8.30 -9.63 10.07
C GLY A 369 -8.63 -8.48 9.15
N ALA A 370 -7.87 -7.40 9.20
CA ALA A 370 -7.98 -6.29 8.25
C ALA A 370 -7.48 -6.68 6.85
N LEU A 371 -6.36 -7.40 6.77
CA LEU A 371 -5.74 -7.79 5.50
C LEU A 371 -6.56 -8.80 4.71
N ILE A 372 -7.27 -9.75 5.34
CA ILE A 372 -8.10 -10.69 4.60
C ILE A 372 -9.22 -9.98 3.83
N VAL A 373 -9.83 -8.94 4.44
CA VAL A 373 -10.85 -8.14 3.76
C VAL A 373 -10.22 -7.29 2.65
N PHE A 374 -9.06 -6.69 2.90
CA PHE A 374 -8.32 -5.94 1.90
C PHE A 374 -7.94 -6.81 0.69
N PHE A 375 -7.39 -8.00 0.91
CA PHE A 375 -7.05 -8.94 -0.17
C PHE A 375 -8.28 -9.49 -0.89
N SER A 376 -9.42 -9.65 -0.21
CA SER A 376 -10.68 -10.00 -0.86
C SER A 376 -11.12 -8.94 -1.87
N MET A 377 -10.94 -7.65 -1.55
CA MET A 377 -11.22 -6.56 -2.49
C MET A 377 -10.25 -6.58 -3.70
N ILE A 378 -8.97 -6.85 -3.45
CA ILE A 378 -7.95 -6.99 -4.50
C ILE A 378 -8.27 -8.19 -5.40
N LEU A 379 -8.67 -9.33 -4.82
CA LEU A 379 -9.12 -10.51 -5.57
C LEU A 379 -10.30 -10.17 -6.48
N GLY A 380 -11.27 -9.40 -5.99
CA GLY A 380 -12.37 -8.88 -6.79
C GLY A 380 -11.93 -8.04 -7.98
N GLN A 381 -10.83 -7.30 -7.86
CA GLN A 381 -10.22 -6.57 -8.99
C GLN A 381 -9.60 -7.54 -10.01
N GLY A 382 -8.89 -8.59 -9.55
CA GLY A 382 -8.37 -9.64 -10.42
C GLY A 382 -9.48 -10.32 -11.23
N MET A 383 -10.63 -10.59 -10.61
CA MET A 383 -11.81 -11.12 -11.30
C MET A 383 -12.36 -10.13 -12.35
N LYS A 384 -12.39 -8.84 -12.08
CA LYS A 384 -12.79 -7.82 -13.05
C LYS A 384 -11.82 -7.73 -14.24
N GLU A 385 -10.53 -7.95 -14.03
CA GLU A 385 -9.56 -8.03 -15.12
C GLU A 385 -9.83 -9.25 -16.02
N LEU A 386 -10.19 -10.41 -15.44
CA LEU A 386 -10.60 -11.59 -16.22
C LEU A 386 -11.85 -11.35 -17.06
N GLN A 387 -12.80 -10.59 -16.57
CA GLN A 387 -14.03 -10.27 -17.30
C GLN A 387 -13.80 -9.44 -18.57
N LYS A 388 -12.63 -8.77 -18.68
CA LYS A 388 -12.26 -7.98 -19.87
C LYS A 388 -11.81 -8.83 -21.06
N ILE A 389 -11.56 -10.12 -20.86
CA ILE A 389 -11.04 -11.03 -21.87
C ILE A 389 -12.02 -12.17 -22.16
N LYS A 390 -11.99 -12.70 -23.38
CA LYS A 390 -12.62 -13.97 -23.72
C LYS A 390 -11.63 -15.09 -23.37
N ILE A 391 -12.03 -15.97 -22.47
CA ILE A 391 -11.20 -17.10 -22.06
C ILE A 391 -11.23 -18.13 -23.19
N THR A 392 -10.17 -18.16 -24.00
CA THR A 392 -9.90 -19.21 -25.01
C THR A 392 -8.94 -20.24 -24.43
N ASN A 393 -8.61 -21.31 -25.19
CA ASN A 393 -7.65 -22.30 -24.74
C ASN A 393 -6.27 -21.68 -24.41
N ARG A 394 -5.86 -20.65 -25.16
CA ARG A 394 -4.60 -19.94 -24.91
C ARG A 394 -4.62 -19.22 -23.56
N GLU A 395 -5.67 -18.45 -23.30
CA GLU A 395 -5.82 -17.72 -22.05
C GLU A 395 -5.96 -18.70 -20.88
N SER A 396 -6.63 -19.83 -21.05
CA SER A 396 -6.71 -20.89 -20.03
C SER A 396 -5.33 -21.42 -19.63
N PHE A 397 -4.42 -21.64 -20.57
CA PHE A 397 -3.06 -22.04 -20.25
C PHE A 397 -2.24 -20.93 -19.62
N VAL A 398 -2.36 -19.68 -20.11
CA VAL A 398 -1.66 -18.51 -19.55
C VAL A 398 -2.08 -18.28 -18.10
N ILE A 399 -3.33 -18.53 -17.76
CA ILE A 399 -3.88 -18.35 -16.41
C ILE A 399 -3.61 -19.60 -15.55
N GLY A 400 -3.92 -20.79 -16.07
CA GLY A 400 -3.93 -22.02 -15.29
C GLY A 400 -2.53 -22.51 -14.90
N ILE A 401 -1.56 -22.48 -15.81
CA ILE A 401 -0.21 -22.98 -15.55
C ILE A 401 0.45 -22.25 -14.36
N PRO A 402 0.50 -20.90 -14.32
CA PRO A 402 1.12 -20.20 -13.19
C PRO A 402 0.38 -20.37 -11.85
N LEU A 403 -0.94 -20.66 -11.89
CA LEU A 403 -1.72 -20.88 -10.65
C LEU A 403 -1.52 -22.27 -10.06
N ILE A 404 -1.03 -23.24 -10.84
CA ILE A 404 -0.80 -24.63 -10.42
C ILE A 404 0.68 -24.84 -10.05
N ALA A 405 1.59 -24.11 -10.70
CA ALA A 405 3.04 -24.20 -10.48
C ALA A 405 3.50 -23.47 -9.22
#